data_2ad4b4fd66deb562a057c855faee59cc
#
_entry.id   2ad4b4fd66deb562a057c855faee59cc
#
_cell.length_a   1.000
_cell.length_b   1.000
_cell.length_c   1.000
_cell.angle_alpha   90.00
_cell.angle_beta   90.00
_cell.angle_gamma   90.00
#
_symmetry.space_group_name_H-M   'P 1'
#
loop_
_entity.id
_entity.type
_entity.pdbx_description
1 polymer ?
#
loop_
_entity_poly.entity_id
_entity_poly.type
_entity_poly.pdbx_seq_one_letter_code
_entity_poly.pdbx_strand_id
1 'polypeptide(L)'
;MSEVRVRFAPSPTGLLHLGGARTALFNYLFARYHGGDLILRVEDTDRARSNSELERAQLRDLGWLGLSFDEGPYRQSERADIYEAATERLSEAGLTYEAENNAGYRALYFRPPDRSGSFRDELRGEVRFSGIEDFVLRKSDGTPSYNFAAVVDDSEMEITHVIRGEEHLSNTGRQALLYRALNADEPRFVHLGVILGPDGKKLSKRHGDASVADFRREGYLPEALLNYLALLGWNHPAGKEEFASLDELAREWDPSRLGASPATFDHDRLISLNARHLRRLTAEDLGRRLEPFLGEPLLPGRELVMVEAVRGEMRVLSDAPRLLRVITDPVDPTSFAGELPGTSEGVFTRVIEELEVRAPEGLESARDFVAGLRAWARGRGIKTGDFLYPLRLALTGQDRGPEMAYLFAVLGPREAKARVERAREARLRA
;
A
#
# COMPACT_ATOMS: atom_id res chain seq x y z
N MET A 1 28.05 21.37 4.49
CA MET A 1 26.74 21.36 3.84
C MET A 1 25.72 21.21 4.96
N SER A 2 24.67 22.04 5.00
CA SER A 2 23.59 21.85 5.97
C SER A 2 23.03 20.43 5.83
N GLU A 3 22.75 19.79 6.95
CA GLU A 3 22.11 18.46 7.00
C GLU A 3 20.78 18.51 6.23
N VAL A 4 20.48 17.47 5.45
CA VAL A 4 19.23 17.46 4.66
C VAL A 4 18.05 17.30 5.61
N ARG A 5 17.08 18.21 5.52
CA ARG A 5 15.83 18.15 6.28
C ARG A 5 14.65 18.26 5.31
N VAL A 6 13.78 17.26 5.35
CA VAL A 6 12.57 17.20 4.55
C VAL A 6 11.34 17.00 5.46
N ARG A 7 10.17 17.22 4.93
CA ARG A 7 8.94 17.02 5.70
C ARG A 7 7.82 16.39 4.88
N PHE A 8 7.05 15.53 5.52
CA PHE A 8 5.71 15.18 5.08
C PHE A 8 4.70 16.01 5.87
N ALA A 9 3.83 16.72 5.16
CA ALA A 9 2.97 17.73 5.74
C ALA A 9 1.49 17.51 5.32
N PRO A 10 0.82 16.44 5.85
CA PRO A 10 -0.55 16.16 5.49
C PRO A 10 -1.54 17.08 6.19
N SER A 11 -2.62 17.48 5.48
CA SER A 11 -3.79 18.11 6.09
C SER A 11 -4.79 17.01 6.51
N PRO A 12 -5.31 17.03 7.77
CA PRO A 12 -6.24 16.01 8.28
C PRO A 12 -7.68 16.26 7.83
N THR A 13 -7.88 16.46 6.51
CA THR A 13 -9.17 16.72 5.87
C THR A 13 -9.76 15.52 5.15
N GLY A 14 -9.06 14.39 5.16
CA GLY A 14 -9.44 13.11 4.54
C GLY A 14 -8.52 11.99 4.95
N LEU A 15 -8.82 10.77 4.48
CA LEU A 15 -7.94 9.60 4.63
C LEU A 15 -6.65 9.79 3.81
N LEU A 16 -5.59 9.08 4.19
CA LEU A 16 -4.33 9.08 3.45
C LEU A 16 -4.54 8.41 2.08
N HIS A 17 -4.55 9.21 1.01
CA HIS A 17 -4.65 8.71 -0.35
C HIS A 17 -3.29 8.30 -0.91
N LEU A 18 -3.28 7.50 -2.00
CA LEU A 18 -2.04 6.98 -2.60
C LEU A 18 -1.04 8.08 -2.98
N GLY A 19 -1.52 9.24 -3.45
CA GLY A 19 -0.64 10.38 -3.77
C GLY A 19 0.08 10.92 -2.53
N GLY A 20 -0.63 11.01 -1.40
CA GLY A 20 -0.04 11.39 -0.10
C GLY A 20 0.95 10.33 0.39
N ALA A 21 0.59 9.06 0.32
CA ALA A 21 1.49 7.96 0.70
C ALA A 21 2.77 7.93 -0.15
N ARG A 22 2.67 8.16 -1.48
CA ARG A 22 3.84 8.29 -2.36
C ARG A 22 4.71 9.50 -1.99
N THR A 23 4.08 10.63 -1.67
CA THR A 23 4.81 11.82 -1.24
C THR A 23 5.56 11.56 0.08
N ALA A 24 4.91 10.91 1.05
CA ALA A 24 5.55 10.50 2.30
C ALA A 24 6.73 9.54 2.04
N LEU A 25 6.54 8.54 1.18
CA LEU A 25 7.58 7.60 0.79
C LEU A 25 8.79 8.31 0.17
N PHE A 26 8.58 9.22 -0.79
CA PHE A 26 9.71 9.90 -1.44
C PHE A 26 10.45 10.88 -0.50
N ASN A 27 9.75 11.52 0.45
CA ASN A 27 10.42 12.26 1.51
C ASN A 27 11.25 11.32 2.40
N TYR A 28 10.70 10.17 2.79
CA TYR A 28 11.42 9.15 3.57
C TYR A 28 12.68 8.67 2.83
N LEU A 29 12.55 8.26 1.57
CA LEU A 29 13.66 7.76 0.77
C LEU A 29 14.73 8.84 0.56
N PHE A 30 14.33 10.09 0.35
CA PHE A 30 15.24 11.22 0.18
C PHE A 30 16.02 11.50 1.46
N ALA A 31 15.36 11.53 2.62
CA ALA A 31 16.03 11.68 3.90
C ALA A 31 17.05 10.53 4.14
N ARG A 32 16.64 9.29 3.95
CA ARG A 32 17.49 8.11 4.17
C ARG A 32 18.69 8.06 3.20
N TYR A 33 18.50 8.44 1.94
CA TYR A 33 19.58 8.52 0.95
C TYR A 33 20.67 9.53 1.35
N HIS A 34 20.27 10.66 1.91
CA HIS A 34 21.20 11.74 2.30
C HIS A 34 21.66 11.64 3.77
N GLY A 35 21.17 10.70 4.55
CA GLY A 35 21.43 10.61 5.99
C GLY A 35 20.88 11.80 6.77
N GLY A 36 19.78 12.38 6.31
CA GLY A 36 19.11 13.53 6.89
C GLY A 36 17.81 13.17 7.63
N ASP A 37 17.08 14.20 8.07
CA ASP A 37 15.87 14.07 8.88
C ASP A 37 14.58 14.15 8.06
N LEU A 38 13.61 13.35 8.46
CA LEU A 38 12.21 13.42 7.99
C LEU A 38 11.30 13.91 9.12
N ILE A 39 10.65 15.04 8.89
CA ILE A 39 9.75 15.69 9.83
C ILE A 39 8.29 15.40 9.46
N LEU A 40 7.47 15.07 10.45
CA LEU A 40 6.01 15.02 10.28
C LEU A 40 5.36 16.30 10.80
N ARG A 41 4.64 17.01 9.92
CA ARG A 41 3.88 18.21 10.27
C ARG A 41 2.42 18.08 9.84
N VAL A 42 1.52 18.21 10.77
CA VAL A 42 0.07 18.18 10.51
C VAL A 42 -0.41 19.61 10.18
N GLU A 43 -0.94 19.79 8.96
CA GLU A 43 -1.44 21.10 8.49
C GLU A 43 -2.94 21.24 8.79
N ASP A 44 -3.26 21.56 10.03
CA ASP A 44 -4.62 21.64 10.60
C ASP A 44 -5.15 23.07 10.79
N THR A 45 -4.63 24.04 10.05
CA THR A 45 -5.07 25.45 10.08
C THR A 45 -6.49 25.67 9.58
N ASP A 46 -7.05 24.73 8.83
CA ASP A 46 -8.48 24.75 8.44
C ASP A 46 -9.31 23.98 9.47
N ARG A 47 -9.65 24.66 10.58
CA ARG A 47 -10.39 24.05 11.69
C ARG A 47 -11.76 23.48 11.31
N ALA A 48 -12.40 24.02 10.27
CA ALA A 48 -13.71 23.53 9.83
C ALA A 48 -13.64 22.17 9.13
N ARG A 49 -12.53 21.89 8.44
CA ARG A 49 -12.32 20.64 7.70
C ARG A 49 -11.38 19.65 8.41
N SER A 50 -10.58 20.14 9.35
CA SER A 50 -9.63 19.29 10.10
C SER A 50 -10.35 18.48 11.16
N ASN A 51 -10.01 17.20 11.26
CA ASN A 51 -10.64 16.25 12.17
C ASN A 51 -9.57 15.36 12.82
N SER A 52 -9.57 15.30 14.15
CA SER A 52 -8.62 14.47 14.92
C SER A 52 -8.74 12.97 14.66
N GLU A 53 -9.90 12.47 14.21
CA GLU A 53 -10.07 11.06 13.81
C GLU A 53 -9.37 10.80 12.48
N LEU A 54 -9.45 11.75 11.53
CA LEU A 54 -8.75 11.64 10.25
C LEU A 54 -7.24 11.76 10.44
N GLU A 55 -6.77 12.65 11.33
CA GLU A 55 -5.36 12.70 11.72
C GLU A 55 -4.87 11.34 12.24
N ARG A 56 -5.57 10.79 13.25
CA ARG A 56 -5.24 9.47 13.80
C ARG A 56 -5.29 8.36 12.74
N ALA A 57 -6.21 8.43 11.80
CA ALA A 57 -6.29 7.48 10.69
C ALA A 57 -5.06 7.59 9.77
N GLN A 58 -4.65 8.82 9.40
CA GLN A 58 -3.45 9.04 8.59
C GLN A 58 -2.19 8.55 9.30
N LEU A 59 -2.04 8.82 10.61
CA LEU A 59 -0.92 8.36 11.42
C LEU A 59 -0.86 6.82 11.51
N ARG A 60 -2.01 6.16 11.69
CA ARG A 60 -2.09 4.69 11.66
C ARG A 60 -1.69 4.13 10.28
N ASP A 61 -2.08 4.78 9.20
CA ASP A 61 -1.76 4.33 7.84
C ASP A 61 -0.27 4.51 7.53
N LEU A 62 0.34 5.63 7.96
CA LEU A 62 1.79 5.86 7.86
C LEU A 62 2.58 4.82 8.69
N GLY A 63 2.12 4.53 9.90
CA GLY A 63 2.71 3.48 10.76
C GLY A 63 2.56 2.08 10.15
N TRP A 64 1.40 1.76 9.54
CA TRP A 64 1.20 0.50 8.84
C TRP A 64 2.12 0.35 7.63
N LEU A 65 2.38 1.44 6.91
CA LEU A 65 3.36 1.47 5.82
C LEU A 65 4.81 1.32 6.33
N GLY A 66 5.07 1.46 7.63
CA GLY A 66 6.42 1.40 8.19
C GLY A 66 7.22 2.68 7.98
N LEU A 67 6.58 3.80 7.62
CA LEU A 67 7.23 5.09 7.46
C LEU A 67 7.44 5.74 8.84
N SER A 68 8.68 5.75 9.30
CA SER A 68 9.09 6.42 10.54
C SER A 68 9.55 7.84 10.28
N PHE A 69 9.30 8.71 11.25
CA PHE A 69 9.68 10.11 11.25
C PHE A 69 10.71 10.35 12.35
N ASP A 70 11.67 11.21 12.08
CA ASP A 70 12.71 11.55 13.04
C ASP A 70 12.23 12.61 14.03
N GLU A 71 11.30 13.48 13.58
CA GLU A 71 10.68 14.50 14.42
C GLU A 71 9.16 14.61 14.16
N GLY A 72 8.43 15.13 15.16
CA GLY A 72 6.99 15.39 15.09
C GLY A 72 6.15 14.24 15.71
N PRO A 73 4.80 14.28 15.53
CA PRO A 73 4.06 15.24 14.69
C PRO A 73 4.00 16.64 15.32
N TYR A 74 4.39 17.64 14.55
CA TYR A 74 4.13 19.05 14.87
C TYR A 74 2.78 19.45 14.28
N ARG A 75 1.94 20.20 15.03
CA ARG A 75 0.63 20.69 14.54
C ARG A 75 0.68 22.18 14.31
N GLN A 76 0.21 22.63 13.17
CA GLN A 76 0.15 24.07 12.86
C GLN A 76 -0.76 24.84 13.83
N SER A 77 -1.84 24.22 14.29
CA SER A 77 -2.74 24.83 15.29
C SER A 77 -2.08 25.14 16.64
N GLU A 78 -0.94 24.54 16.95
CA GLU A 78 -0.17 24.71 18.19
C GLU A 78 0.96 25.74 18.06
N ARG A 79 1.09 26.42 16.89
CA ARG A 79 2.25 27.28 16.55
C ARG A 79 1.87 28.78 16.35
N ALA A 80 0.76 29.22 16.96
CA ALA A 80 0.22 30.55 16.76
C ALA A 80 1.23 31.67 17.03
N ASP A 81 2.04 31.55 18.09
CA ASP A 81 3.02 32.59 18.48
C ASP A 81 4.11 32.76 17.40
N ILE A 82 4.50 31.68 16.72
CA ILE A 82 5.49 31.73 15.65
C ILE A 82 4.93 32.46 14.43
N TYR A 83 3.67 32.20 14.09
CA TYR A 83 2.99 32.93 13.01
C TYR A 83 2.77 34.39 13.32
N GLU A 84 2.47 34.74 14.57
CA GLU A 84 2.32 36.13 14.98
C GLU A 84 3.65 36.88 14.85
N ALA A 85 4.75 36.34 15.36
CA ALA A 85 6.08 36.92 15.22
C ALA A 85 6.50 37.10 13.75
N ALA A 86 6.19 36.18 12.87
CA ALA A 86 6.44 36.31 11.43
C ALA A 86 5.54 37.41 10.80
N THR A 87 4.28 37.52 11.26
CA THR A 87 3.35 38.56 10.83
C THR A 87 3.85 39.91 11.21
N GLU A 88 4.32 40.10 12.46
CA GLU A 88 4.89 41.37 12.96
C GLU A 88 6.08 41.82 12.11
N ARG A 89 7.02 40.92 11.82
CA ARG A 89 8.18 41.21 10.93
C ARG A 89 7.75 41.75 9.56
N LEU A 90 6.74 41.12 8.93
CA LEU A 90 6.21 41.57 7.64
C LEU A 90 5.48 42.92 7.76
N SER A 91 4.81 43.19 8.88
CA SER A 91 4.10 44.44 9.14
C SER A 91 5.09 45.59 9.39
N GLU A 92 6.13 45.38 10.18
CA GLU A 92 7.21 46.33 10.40
C GLU A 92 7.95 46.71 9.10
N ALA A 93 8.07 45.75 8.18
CA ALA A 93 8.60 45.95 6.84
C ALA A 93 7.61 46.72 5.91
N GLY A 94 6.41 47.02 6.34
CA GLY A 94 5.39 47.71 5.56
C GLY A 94 4.79 46.86 4.42
N LEU A 95 4.90 45.53 4.55
CA LEU A 95 4.48 44.56 3.52
C LEU A 95 3.08 43.99 3.79
N THR A 96 2.34 44.51 4.78
CA THR A 96 1.01 44.04 5.12
C THR A 96 -0.01 45.17 5.17
N TYR A 97 -1.26 44.83 5.00
CA TYR A 97 -2.41 45.72 5.20
C TYR A 97 -3.68 44.94 5.49
N GLU A 98 -4.59 45.56 6.23
CA GLU A 98 -5.92 44.98 6.45
C GLU A 98 -6.89 45.40 5.35
N ALA A 99 -7.67 44.48 4.85
CA ALA A 99 -8.75 44.73 3.90
C ALA A 99 -9.93 43.79 4.13
N GLU A 100 -11.09 44.17 3.66
CA GLU A 100 -12.25 43.30 3.58
C GLU A 100 -12.14 42.39 2.34
N ASN A 101 -12.42 41.11 2.52
CA ASN A 101 -12.54 40.22 1.40
C ASN A 101 -13.91 40.38 0.70
N ASN A 102 -14.14 39.70 -0.42
CA ASN A 102 -15.38 39.77 -1.18
C ASN A 102 -16.64 39.35 -0.40
N ALA A 103 -16.49 38.74 0.76
CA ALA A 103 -17.57 38.35 1.67
C ALA A 103 -17.75 39.32 2.86
N GLY A 104 -17.05 40.47 2.88
CA GLY A 104 -17.14 41.48 3.92
C GLY A 104 -16.36 41.14 5.21
N TYR A 105 -15.48 40.13 5.20
CA TYR A 105 -14.67 39.79 6.35
C TYR A 105 -13.28 40.43 6.27
N ARG A 106 -12.84 41.09 7.35
CA ARG A 106 -11.49 41.68 7.44
C ARG A 106 -10.46 40.59 7.57
N ALA A 107 -9.41 40.65 6.73
CA ALA A 107 -8.27 39.76 6.74
C ALA A 107 -6.97 40.58 6.57
N LEU A 108 -5.84 40.02 7.01
CA LEU A 108 -4.53 40.60 6.79
C LEU A 108 -3.95 40.07 5.49
N TYR A 109 -3.57 41.00 4.61
CA TYR A 109 -3.01 40.67 3.28
C TYR A 109 -1.51 40.96 3.25
N PHE A 110 -0.81 40.16 2.49
CA PHE A 110 0.57 40.40 2.07
C PHE A 110 0.58 41.14 0.74
N ARG A 111 1.35 42.23 0.71
CA ARG A 111 1.68 42.98 -0.50
C ARG A 111 3.12 42.67 -0.90
N PRO A 112 3.35 41.76 -1.83
CA PRO A 112 4.70 41.42 -2.23
C PRO A 112 5.40 42.60 -2.89
N PRO A 113 6.65 42.91 -2.53
CA PRO A 113 7.42 43.98 -3.16
C PRO A 113 7.65 43.71 -4.66
N ASP A 114 7.86 42.46 -4.99
CA ASP A 114 7.94 41.95 -6.38
C ASP A 114 6.74 41.07 -6.66
N ARG A 115 6.28 41.09 -7.92
CA ARG A 115 5.13 40.29 -8.36
C ARG A 115 5.53 39.18 -9.34
N SER A 116 6.82 39.00 -9.53
CA SER A 116 7.41 38.02 -10.44
C SER A 116 8.75 37.54 -9.91
N GLY A 117 9.20 36.42 -10.43
CA GLY A 117 10.47 35.82 -10.06
C GLY A 117 10.65 34.41 -10.60
N SER A 118 11.56 33.68 -10.04
CA SER A 118 11.77 32.26 -10.30
C SER A 118 12.12 31.52 -9.02
N PHE A 119 11.94 30.21 -9.03
CA PHE A 119 12.42 29.30 -8.00
C PHE A 119 13.06 28.08 -8.68
N ARG A 120 13.89 27.34 -7.96
CA ARG A 120 14.50 26.13 -8.48
C ARG A 120 13.71 24.89 -8.11
N ASP A 121 13.33 24.14 -9.13
CA ASP A 121 12.74 22.80 -8.99
C ASP A 121 13.73 21.75 -9.51
N GLU A 122 14.03 20.73 -8.70
CA GLU A 122 15.04 19.73 -9.05
C GLU A 122 14.62 18.83 -10.24
N LEU A 123 13.34 18.71 -10.51
CA LEU A 123 12.81 17.93 -11.63
C LEU A 123 12.51 18.77 -12.87
N ARG A 124 12.27 20.09 -12.72
CA ARG A 124 11.82 21.00 -13.79
C ARG A 124 12.82 22.11 -14.11
N GLY A 125 13.89 22.21 -13.32
CA GLY A 125 14.89 23.28 -13.45
C GLY A 125 14.38 24.62 -12.90
N GLU A 126 14.73 25.71 -13.55
CA GLU A 126 14.26 27.06 -13.17
C GLU A 126 12.81 27.26 -13.62
N VAL A 127 11.90 27.47 -12.66
CA VAL A 127 10.48 27.74 -12.90
C VAL A 127 10.22 29.23 -12.66
N ARG A 128 9.75 29.93 -13.69
CA ARG A 128 9.43 31.36 -13.64
C ARG A 128 7.96 31.57 -13.31
N PHE A 129 7.68 32.60 -12.53
CA PHE A 129 6.32 33.05 -12.22
C PHE A 129 6.17 34.55 -12.36
N SER A 130 4.96 35.02 -12.63
CA SER A 130 4.65 36.44 -12.75
C SER A 130 3.19 36.71 -12.38
N GLY A 131 2.86 37.97 -12.13
CA GLY A 131 1.49 38.42 -11.89
C GLY A 131 0.94 37.96 -10.54
N ILE A 132 1.78 37.74 -9.53
CA ILE A 132 1.30 37.42 -8.19
C ILE A 132 0.62 38.65 -7.60
N GLU A 133 -0.68 38.50 -7.34
CA GLU A 133 -1.48 39.50 -6.65
C GLU A 133 -1.25 39.47 -5.13
N ASP A 134 -1.73 40.51 -4.43
CA ASP A 134 -1.77 40.53 -2.97
C ASP A 134 -2.62 39.35 -2.48
N PHE A 135 -2.18 38.67 -1.41
CA PHE A 135 -2.89 37.50 -0.91
C PHE A 135 -2.94 37.43 0.61
N VAL A 136 -3.90 36.69 1.12
CA VAL A 136 -4.17 36.59 2.55
C VAL A 136 -3.02 35.92 3.29
N LEU A 137 -2.51 36.57 4.35
CA LEU A 137 -1.61 35.99 5.35
C LEU A 137 -2.40 35.38 6.50
N ARG A 138 -3.30 36.17 7.12
CA ARG A 138 -4.14 35.78 8.24
C ARG A 138 -5.60 35.99 7.87
N LYS A 139 -6.39 34.94 8.04
CA LYS A 139 -7.83 34.98 7.79
C LYS A 139 -8.57 35.75 8.84
N SER A 140 -9.84 36.04 8.60
CA SER A 140 -10.72 36.78 9.54
C SER A 140 -10.96 36.07 10.89
N ASP A 141 -10.77 34.76 10.94
CA ASP A 141 -10.84 33.96 12.16
C ASP A 141 -9.51 33.90 12.95
N GLY A 142 -8.52 34.68 12.50
CA GLY A 142 -7.19 34.75 13.10
C GLY A 142 -6.22 33.64 12.67
N THR A 143 -6.67 32.65 11.90
CA THR A 143 -5.80 31.56 11.48
C THR A 143 -4.91 31.97 10.30
N PRO A 144 -3.66 31.44 10.21
CA PRO A 144 -2.79 31.71 9.08
C PRO A 144 -3.32 31.05 7.79
N SER A 145 -3.02 31.68 6.65
CA SER A 145 -3.27 31.04 5.36
C SER A 145 -2.28 29.90 5.10
N TYR A 146 -2.66 28.95 4.24
CA TYR A 146 -1.82 27.80 3.88
C TYR A 146 -0.40 28.21 3.45
N ASN A 147 -0.28 29.15 2.49
CA ASN A 147 1.02 29.54 1.97
C ASN A 147 1.91 30.18 3.03
N PHE A 148 1.33 30.99 3.91
CA PHE A 148 2.06 31.67 4.97
C PHE A 148 2.52 30.67 6.05
N ALA A 149 1.62 29.84 6.57
CA ALA A 149 1.96 28.84 7.57
C ALA A 149 3.04 27.87 7.06
N ALA A 150 2.92 27.40 5.82
CA ALA A 150 3.90 26.50 5.23
C ALA A 150 5.31 27.11 5.16
N VAL A 151 5.42 28.38 4.74
CA VAL A 151 6.73 29.07 4.65
C VAL A 151 7.33 29.34 6.03
N VAL A 152 6.53 29.80 6.98
CA VAL A 152 7.01 30.07 8.35
C VAL A 152 7.51 28.76 8.98
N ASP A 153 6.73 27.69 8.88
CA ASP A 153 7.10 26.39 9.44
C ASP A 153 8.32 25.80 8.75
N ASP A 154 8.36 25.80 7.42
CA ASP A 154 9.50 25.28 6.66
C ASP A 154 10.78 26.05 7.03
N SER A 155 10.68 27.37 7.26
CA SER A 155 11.81 28.21 7.69
C SER A 155 12.25 27.86 9.13
N GLU A 156 11.31 27.83 10.10
CA GLU A 156 11.62 27.55 11.51
C GLU A 156 12.06 26.11 11.77
N MET A 157 11.65 25.17 10.90
CA MET A 157 12.10 23.77 10.94
C MET A 157 13.35 23.52 10.09
N GLU A 158 13.95 24.59 9.51
CA GLU A 158 15.15 24.52 8.67
C GLU A 158 15.02 23.52 7.51
N ILE A 159 13.84 23.46 6.87
CA ILE A 159 13.58 22.54 5.75
C ILE A 159 14.43 22.93 4.55
N THR A 160 15.27 22.01 4.10
CA THR A 160 16.17 22.21 2.96
C THR A 160 15.56 21.83 1.62
N HIS A 161 14.63 20.83 1.63
CA HIS A 161 13.96 20.36 0.42
C HIS A 161 12.47 20.15 0.66
N VAL A 162 11.65 20.67 -0.25
CA VAL A 162 10.20 20.56 -0.25
C VAL A 162 9.77 19.61 -1.35
N ILE A 163 9.54 18.32 -0.98
CA ILE A 163 9.08 17.28 -1.88
C ILE A 163 7.57 17.15 -1.73
N ARG A 164 6.80 17.39 -2.81
CA ARG A 164 5.33 17.37 -2.79
C ARG A 164 4.72 17.15 -4.16
N GLY A 165 3.39 16.99 -4.24
CA GLY A 165 2.69 16.87 -5.52
C GLY A 165 2.72 18.17 -6.33
N GLU A 166 2.72 18.06 -7.66
CA GLU A 166 2.75 19.21 -8.59
C GLU A 166 1.50 20.10 -8.52
N GLU A 167 0.41 19.66 -7.90
CA GLU A 167 -0.76 20.47 -7.61
C GLU A 167 -0.44 21.71 -6.77
N HIS A 168 0.69 21.71 -6.06
CA HIS A 168 1.19 22.84 -5.28
C HIS A 168 2.15 23.76 -6.07
N LEU A 169 2.43 23.48 -7.35
CA LEU A 169 3.35 24.26 -8.16
C LEU A 169 2.93 25.75 -8.25
N SER A 170 1.63 26.01 -8.38
CA SER A 170 1.09 27.39 -8.39
C SER A 170 1.23 28.10 -7.04
N ASN A 171 1.36 27.40 -5.93
CA ASN A 171 1.58 27.98 -4.61
C ASN A 171 3.04 28.42 -4.43
N THR A 172 3.98 27.73 -5.09
CA THR A 172 5.42 27.92 -4.89
C THR A 172 5.86 29.35 -5.21
N GLY A 173 5.30 29.97 -6.24
CA GLY A 173 5.61 31.39 -6.54
C GLY A 173 5.24 32.35 -5.40
N ARG A 174 4.08 32.16 -4.74
CA ARG A 174 3.68 32.92 -3.55
C ARG A 174 4.60 32.65 -2.37
N GLN A 175 4.96 31.40 -2.16
CA GLN A 175 5.84 30.96 -1.08
C GLN A 175 7.26 31.51 -1.29
N ALA A 176 7.81 31.48 -2.49
CA ALA A 176 9.12 32.08 -2.81
C ALA A 176 9.17 33.58 -2.47
N LEU A 177 8.09 34.34 -2.74
CA LEU A 177 8.01 35.75 -2.35
C LEU A 177 7.97 35.92 -0.84
N LEU A 178 7.32 35.05 -0.09
CA LEU A 178 7.29 35.04 1.37
C LEU A 178 8.65 34.72 2.00
N TYR A 179 9.37 33.72 1.49
CA TYR A 179 10.74 33.42 1.96
C TYR A 179 11.63 34.66 1.84
N ARG A 180 11.60 35.34 0.68
CA ARG A 180 12.38 36.56 0.44
C ARG A 180 11.96 37.71 1.36
N ALA A 181 10.66 37.93 1.56
CA ALA A 181 10.13 38.98 2.41
C ALA A 181 10.48 38.76 3.89
N LEU A 182 10.55 37.49 4.33
CA LEU A 182 10.95 37.12 5.68
C LEU A 182 12.48 37.02 5.85
N ASN A 183 13.26 37.24 4.77
CA ASN A 183 14.71 37.03 4.72
C ASN A 183 15.10 35.63 5.21
N ALA A 184 14.33 34.63 4.77
CA ALA A 184 14.52 33.22 5.09
C ALA A 184 15.13 32.48 3.90
N ASP A 185 15.88 31.40 4.17
CA ASP A 185 16.44 30.55 3.12
C ASP A 185 15.33 29.86 2.34
N GLU A 186 15.37 29.98 1.01
CA GLU A 186 14.42 29.33 0.11
C GLU A 186 14.82 27.85 -0.08
N PRO A 187 13.98 26.87 0.26
CA PRO A 187 14.32 25.46 0.07
C PRO A 187 14.35 25.08 -1.42
N ARG A 188 14.99 23.98 -1.74
CA ARG A 188 14.88 23.38 -3.07
C ARG A 188 13.55 22.66 -3.20
N PHE A 189 12.88 22.81 -4.32
CA PHE A 189 11.57 22.22 -4.57
C PHE A 189 11.69 20.96 -5.44
N VAL A 190 10.85 19.98 -5.17
CA VAL A 190 10.68 18.75 -5.96
C VAL A 190 9.18 18.52 -6.14
N HIS A 191 8.64 18.91 -7.30
CA HIS A 191 7.22 18.72 -7.60
C HIS A 191 7.02 17.43 -8.39
N LEU A 192 6.49 16.42 -7.68
CA LEU A 192 6.19 15.09 -8.21
C LEU A 192 4.98 15.14 -9.14
N GLY A 193 5.04 14.49 -10.30
CA GLY A 193 3.90 14.38 -11.21
C GLY A 193 2.70 13.69 -10.53
N VAL A 194 1.49 14.01 -10.98
CA VAL A 194 0.24 13.40 -10.43
C VAL A 194 0.15 11.91 -10.72
N ILE A 195 -0.59 11.19 -9.87
CA ILE A 195 -1.05 9.83 -10.19
C ILE A 195 -2.37 9.94 -10.93
N LEU A 196 -2.42 9.37 -12.12
CA LEU A 196 -3.60 9.31 -12.98
C LEU A 196 -4.31 7.96 -12.81
N GLY A 197 -5.63 7.97 -12.94
CA GLY A 197 -6.42 6.76 -13.12
C GLY A 197 -6.32 6.22 -14.55
N PRO A 198 -6.95 5.07 -14.83
CA PRO A 198 -6.98 4.45 -16.17
C PRO A 198 -7.62 5.35 -17.23
N ASP A 199 -8.47 6.29 -16.82
CA ASP A 199 -9.14 7.28 -17.69
C ASP A 199 -8.28 8.52 -18.00
N GLY A 200 -7.02 8.54 -17.56
CA GLY A 200 -6.11 9.67 -17.73
C GLY A 200 -6.40 10.89 -16.86
N LYS A 201 -7.36 10.80 -15.92
CA LYS A 201 -7.68 11.87 -14.96
C LYS A 201 -7.01 11.58 -13.62
N LYS A 202 -6.85 12.62 -12.79
CA LYS A 202 -6.29 12.47 -11.44
C LYS A 202 -6.99 11.33 -10.69
N LEU A 203 -6.20 10.42 -10.11
CA LEU A 203 -6.72 9.29 -9.32
C LEU A 203 -7.65 9.79 -8.22
N SER A 204 -8.81 9.16 -8.09
CA SER A 204 -9.86 9.55 -7.14
C SER A 204 -10.70 8.33 -6.76
N LYS A 205 -11.52 8.45 -5.72
CA LYS A 205 -12.41 7.39 -5.20
C LYS A 205 -13.28 6.69 -6.27
N ARG A 206 -13.60 7.35 -7.38
CA ARG A 206 -14.37 6.74 -8.49
C ARG A 206 -13.59 5.66 -9.27
N HIS A 207 -12.28 5.58 -9.09
CA HIS A 207 -11.42 4.59 -9.74
C HIS A 207 -11.16 3.36 -8.85
N GLY A 208 -11.95 3.18 -7.79
CA GLY A 208 -11.77 2.17 -6.77
C GLY A 208 -11.10 2.71 -5.52
N ASP A 209 -10.51 1.84 -4.74
CA ASP A 209 -9.89 2.19 -3.47
C ASP A 209 -8.72 3.15 -3.69
N ALA A 210 -8.87 4.36 -3.16
CA ALA A 210 -7.88 5.43 -3.32
C ALA A 210 -7.14 5.75 -2.01
N SER A 211 -7.55 5.15 -0.88
CA SER A 211 -6.92 5.36 0.42
C SER A 211 -6.06 4.15 0.83
N VAL A 212 -5.00 4.41 1.58
CA VAL A 212 -4.14 3.36 2.17
C VAL A 212 -4.96 2.43 3.06
N ALA A 213 -5.94 2.97 3.81
CA ALA A 213 -6.82 2.18 4.66
C ALA A 213 -7.63 1.14 3.88
N ASP A 214 -8.03 1.44 2.64
CA ASP A 214 -8.77 0.51 1.79
C ASP A 214 -7.87 -0.66 1.37
N PHE A 215 -6.67 -0.39 0.89
CA PHE A 215 -5.69 -1.43 0.53
C PHE A 215 -5.31 -2.32 1.73
N ARG A 216 -5.15 -1.72 2.92
CA ARG A 216 -4.94 -2.48 4.14
C ARG A 216 -6.11 -3.41 4.45
N ARG A 217 -7.36 -2.92 4.34
CA ARG A 217 -8.58 -3.70 4.58
C ARG A 217 -8.74 -4.84 3.57
N GLU A 218 -8.34 -4.63 2.32
CA GLU A 218 -8.32 -5.65 1.28
C GLU A 218 -7.21 -6.68 1.44
N GLY A 219 -6.26 -6.43 2.32
CA GLY A 219 -5.19 -7.37 2.63
C GLY A 219 -3.97 -7.26 1.72
N TYR A 220 -3.71 -6.06 1.16
CA TYR A 220 -2.42 -5.78 0.57
C TYR A 220 -1.32 -5.72 1.64
N LEU A 221 -0.12 -6.07 1.26
CA LEU A 221 1.06 -5.94 2.11
C LEU A 221 1.62 -4.51 2.02
N PRO A 222 2.02 -3.89 3.13
CA PRO A 222 2.59 -2.54 3.12
C PRO A 222 3.85 -2.44 2.26
N GLU A 223 4.74 -3.42 2.32
CA GLU A 223 5.95 -3.49 1.50
C GLU A 223 5.66 -3.60 0.00
N ALA A 224 4.60 -4.29 -0.39
CA ALA A 224 4.18 -4.38 -1.78
C ALA A 224 3.59 -3.05 -2.28
N LEU A 225 2.79 -2.39 -1.44
CA LEU A 225 2.21 -1.08 -1.77
C LEU A 225 3.30 -0.02 -1.88
N LEU A 226 4.27 0.04 -0.96
CA LEU A 226 5.41 0.96 -1.02
C LEU A 226 6.29 0.69 -2.24
N ASN A 227 6.59 -0.56 -2.53
CA ASN A 227 7.34 -0.94 -3.73
C ASN A 227 6.64 -0.44 -5.00
N TYR A 228 5.33 -0.64 -5.10
CA TYR A 228 4.54 -0.17 -6.23
C TYR A 228 4.54 1.37 -6.33
N LEU A 229 4.31 2.08 -5.21
CA LEU A 229 4.29 3.53 -5.16
C LEU A 229 5.64 4.16 -5.56
N ALA A 230 6.75 3.53 -5.20
CA ALA A 230 8.08 3.97 -5.62
C ALA A 230 8.22 3.95 -7.15
N LEU A 231 7.72 2.91 -7.81
CA LEU A 231 7.77 2.78 -9.26
C LEU A 231 6.82 3.75 -10.01
N LEU A 232 5.95 4.44 -9.29
CA LEU A 232 5.12 5.52 -9.82
C LEU A 232 5.87 6.87 -9.77
N GLY A 233 6.87 7.05 -10.61
CA GLY A 233 7.64 8.27 -10.74
C GLY A 233 9.14 8.11 -10.46
N TRP A 234 9.59 6.88 -10.16
CA TRP A 234 10.99 6.53 -10.03
C TRP A 234 11.26 5.19 -10.73
N ASN A 235 12.48 5.00 -11.23
CA ASN A 235 12.93 3.74 -11.81
C ASN A 235 14.33 3.39 -11.34
N HIS A 236 14.53 2.13 -11.00
CA HIS A 236 15.85 1.62 -10.63
C HIS A 236 16.82 1.63 -11.81
N PRO A 237 18.11 2.03 -11.64
CA PRO A 237 19.08 2.12 -12.75
C PRO A 237 19.26 0.81 -13.53
N ALA A 238 19.21 -0.33 -12.86
CA ALA A 238 19.32 -1.67 -13.47
C ALA A 238 17.96 -2.29 -13.85
N GLY A 239 16.86 -1.54 -13.84
CA GLY A 239 15.54 -2.04 -14.19
C GLY A 239 14.93 -2.99 -13.15
N LYS A 240 15.41 -3.01 -11.92
CA LYS A 240 14.81 -3.80 -10.83
C LYS A 240 13.45 -3.22 -10.46
N GLU A 241 12.44 -4.07 -10.33
CA GLU A 241 11.07 -3.68 -10.01
C GLU A 241 10.57 -4.24 -8.66
N GLU A 242 11.30 -5.14 -8.04
CA GLU A 242 10.88 -5.80 -6.82
C GLU A 242 11.91 -5.60 -5.69
N PHE A 243 11.43 -5.03 -4.59
CA PHE A 243 12.20 -4.77 -3.37
C PHE A 243 11.49 -5.46 -2.21
N ALA A 244 12.19 -6.36 -1.53
CA ALA A 244 11.61 -7.21 -0.49
C ALA A 244 11.16 -6.42 0.76
N SER A 245 11.78 -5.26 1.01
CA SER A 245 11.48 -4.40 2.16
C SER A 245 11.69 -2.93 1.83
N LEU A 246 11.17 -2.06 2.71
CA LEU A 246 11.42 -0.61 2.66
C LEU A 246 12.93 -0.30 2.81
N ASP A 247 13.64 -1.06 3.64
CA ASP A 247 15.08 -0.89 3.85
C ASP A 247 15.89 -1.23 2.59
N GLU A 248 15.50 -2.28 1.87
CA GLU A 248 16.12 -2.60 0.59
C GLU A 248 15.86 -1.51 -0.43
N LEU A 249 14.62 -1.05 -0.55
CA LEU A 249 14.24 0.04 -1.42
C LEU A 249 15.04 1.32 -1.09
N ALA A 250 15.16 1.68 0.19
CA ALA A 250 15.89 2.88 0.62
C ALA A 250 17.39 2.81 0.30
N ARG A 251 18.02 1.64 0.42
CA ARG A 251 19.44 1.45 0.09
C ARG A 251 19.75 1.55 -1.40
N GLU A 252 18.81 1.16 -2.24
CA GLU A 252 18.99 1.13 -3.69
C GLU A 252 18.36 2.35 -4.40
N TRP A 253 17.69 3.22 -3.64
CA TRP A 253 17.02 4.39 -4.19
C TRP A 253 18.02 5.49 -4.57
N ASP A 254 17.81 6.10 -5.75
CA ASP A 254 18.63 7.18 -6.29
C ASP A 254 17.71 8.35 -6.71
N PRO A 255 17.81 9.52 -6.04
CA PRO A 255 16.97 10.68 -6.35
C PRO A 255 17.14 11.21 -7.78
N SER A 256 18.31 10.99 -8.40
CA SER A 256 18.55 11.42 -9.79
C SER A 256 17.66 10.71 -10.82
N ARG A 257 16.98 9.64 -10.40
CA ARG A 257 16.06 8.84 -11.23
C ARG A 257 14.60 9.18 -11.01
N LEU A 258 14.29 10.20 -10.20
CA LEU A 258 12.94 10.74 -10.08
C LEU A 258 12.51 11.42 -11.37
N GLY A 259 11.25 11.20 -11.76
CA GLY A 259 10.63 11.80 -12.93
C GLY A 259 9.54 12.81 -12.58
N ALA A 260 9.43 13.87 -13.37
CA ALA A 260 8.36 14.87 -13.26
C ALA A 260 7.04 14.46 -13.94
N SER A 261 7.07 13.41 -14.77
CA SER A 261 5.92 12.99 -15.59
C SER A 261 4.83 12.36 -14.71
N PRO A 262 3.55 12.57 -15.04
CA PRO A 262 2.45 11.83 -14.46
C PRO A 262 2.63 10.32 -14.60
N ALA A 263 2.21 9.54 -13.60
CA ALA A 263 2.24 8.08 -13.63
C ALA A 263 0.81 7.53 -13.57
N THR A 264 0.49 6.53 -14.38
CA THR A 264 -0.83 5.92 -14.40
C THR A 264 -0.89 4.77 -13.37
N PHE A 265 -1.92 4.78 -12.53
CA PHE A 265 -2.20 3.71 -11.60
C PHE A 265 -2.72 2.48 -12.36
N ASP A 266 -2.07 1.34 -12.16
CA ASP A 266 -2.40 0.04 -12.73
C ASP A 266 -2.66 -0.95 -11.59
N HIS A 267 -3.93 -1.29 -11.38
CA HIS A 267 -4.37 -2.20 -10.33
C HIS A 267 -3.86 -3.64 -10.56
N ASP A 268 -3.82 -4.10 -11.81
CA ASP A 268 -3.39 -5.46 -12.12
C ASP A 268 -1.89 -5.63 -11.85
N ARG A 269 -1.11 -4.59 -12.12
CA ARG A 269 0.32 -4.58 -11.77
C ARG A 269 0.53 -4.59 -10.25
N LEU A 270 -0.24 -3.79 -9.50
CA LEU A 270 -0.15 -3.76 -8.03
C LEU A 270 -0.52 -5.11 -7.41
N ILE A 271 -1.65 -5.70 -7.81
CA ILE A 271 -2.10 -6.98 -7.26
C ILE A 271 -1.14 -8.14 -7.62
N SER A 272 -0.56 -8.09 -8.83
CA SER A 272 0.46 -9.04 -9.27
C SER A 272 1.74 -8.91 -8.44
N LEU A 273 2.17 -7.68 -8.15
CA LEU A 273 3.32 -7.40 -7.28
C LEU A 273 3.05 -7.89 -5.86
N ASN A 274 1.86 -7.62 -5.32
CA ASN A 274 1.45 -8.07 -3.99
C ASN A 274 1.48 -9.60 -3.87
N ALA A 275 0.97 -10.32 -4.87
CA ALA A 275 1.04 -11.78 -4.91
C ALA A 275 2.48 -12.31 -4.89
N ARG A 276 3.42 -11.62 -5.52
CA ARG A 276 4.85 -11.98 -5.46
C ARG A 276 5.45 -11.75 -4.08
N HIS A 277 5.10 -10.65 -3.41
CA HIS A 277 5.50 -10.39 -2.03
C HIS A 277 4.94 -11.45 -1.07
N LEU A 278 3.66 -11.82 -1.19
CA LEU A 278 3.04 -12.90 -0.39
C LEU A 278 3.81 -14.22 -0.49
N ARG A 279 4.26 -14.59 -1.70
CA ARG A 279 5.02 -15.83 -1.93
C ARG A 279 6.41 -15.84 -1.30
N ARG A 280 6.98 -14.67 -0.99
CA ARG A 280 8.31 -14.52 -0.34
C ARG A 280 8.24 -14.65 1.18
N LEU A 281 7.07 -14.47 1.78
CA LEU A 281 6.90 -14.59 3.23
C LEU A 281 7.15 -16.03 3.68
N THR A 282 7.69 -16.21 4.87
CA THR A 282 7.68 -17.53 5.51
C THR A 282 6.25 -17.92 5.87
N ALA A 283 5.99 -19.21 6.10
CA ALA A 283 4.65 -19.67 6.49
C ALA A 283 4.21 -19.06 7.82
N GLU A 284 5.15 -18.88 8.75
CA GLU A 284 4.93 -18.27 10.06
C GLU A 284 4.58 -16.80 9.94
N ASP A 285 5.32 -16.02 9.12
CA ASP A 285 5.05 -14.61 8.89
C ASP A 285 3.70 -14.42 8.20
N LEU A 286 3.43 -15.24 7.17
CA LEU A 286 2.16 -15.20 6.47
C LEU A 286 1.01 -15.57 7.40
N GLY A 287 1.16 -16.60 8.23
CA GLY A 287 0.16 -17.02 9.22
C GLY A 287 -0.23 -15.89 10.16
N ARG A 288 0.76 -15.21 10.74
CA ARG A 288 0.51 -14.03 11.61
C ARG A 288 -0.24 -12.89 10.90
N ARG A 289 0.09 -12.63 9.63
CA ARG A 289 -0.57 -11.58 8.84
C ARG A 289 -1.96 -11.97 8.40
N LEU A 290 -2.28 -13.25 8.33
CA LEU A 290 -3.60 -13.77 7.99
C LEU A 290 -4.60 -13.66 9.15
N GLU A 291 -4.16 -13.72 10.41
CA GLU A 291 -5.04 -13.74 11.59
C GLU A 291 -6.18 -12.71 11.53
N PRO A 292 -5.97 -11.42 11.17
CA PRO A 292 -7.05 -10.43 11.12
C PRO A 292 -8.09 -10.69 10.02
N PHE A 293 -7.77 -11.54 9.04
CA PHE A 293 -8.63 -11.84 7.89
C PHE A 293 -9.38 -13.15 8.06
N LEU A 294 -8.93 -14.03 8.96
CA LEU A 294 -9.58 -15.31 9.22
C LEU A 294 -10.80 -15.09 10.13
N GLY A 295 -11.97 -15.55 9.68
CA GLY A 295 -13.19 -15.54 10.48
C GLY A 295 -13.16 -16.61 11.59
N GLU A 296 -12.41 -17.69 11.36
CA GLU A 296 -12.23 -18.82 12.28
C GLU A 296 -10.75 -19.18 12.37
N PRO A 297 -10.29 -19.72 13.51
CA PRO A 297 -8.90 -20.13 13.66
C PRO A 297 -8.56 -21.29 12.72
N LEU A 298 -7.30 -21.36 12.32
CA LEU A 298 -6.78 -22.49 11.57
C LEU A 298 -6.84 -23.77 12.42
N LEU A 299 -6.88 -24.92 11.75
CA LEU A 299 -6.95 -26.21 12.44
C LEU A 299 -5.72 -26.44 13.32
N PRO A 300 -5.87 -26.73 14.62
CA PRO A 300 -4.76 -26.95 15.54
C PRO A 300 -3.78 -28.01 15.05
N GLY A 301 -2.48 -27.66 15.06
CA GLY A 301 -1.38 -28.53 14.60
C GLY A 301 -1.24 -28.65 13.08
N ARG A 302 -2.05 -27.89 12.30
CA ARG A 302 -2.01 -27.87 10.81
C ARG A 302 -1.90 -26.46 10.26
N GLU A 303 -1.72 -25.46 11.11
CA GLU A 303 -1.76 -24.04 10.75
C GLU A 303 -0.80 -23.71 9.59
N LEU A 304 0.46 -24.10 9.73
CA LEU A 304 1.47 -23.82 8.71
C LEU A 304 1.18 -24.52 7.38
N VAL A 305 0.69 -25.76 7.44
CA VAL A 305 0.33 -26.51 6.22
C VAL A 305 -0.87 -25.89 5.53
N MET A 306 -1.85 -25.40 6.28
CA MET A 306 -3.01 -24.66 5.72
C MET A 306 -2.58 -23.37 5.04
N VAL A 307 -1.69 -22.60 5.67
CA VAL A 307 -1.14 -21.36 5.11
C VAL A 307 -0.38 -21.66 3.81
N GLU A 308 0.49 -22.67 3.81
CA GLU A 308 1.24 -23.09 2.64
C GLU A 308 0.33 -23.59 1.50
N ALA A 309 -0.74 -24.31 1.84
CA ALA A 309 -1.69 -24.83 0.86
C ALA A 309 -2.35 -23.75 0.00
N VAL A 310 -2.59 -22.55 0.57
CA VAL A 310 -3.28 -21.46 -0.12
C VAL A 310 -2.35 -20.36 -0.61
N ARG A 311 -1.11 -20.29 -0.12
CA ARG A 311 -0.15 -19.21 -0.43
C ARG A 311 0.01 -18.95 -1.93
N GLY A 312 0.10 -20.02 -2.73
CA GLY A 312 0.30 -19.91 -4.17
C GLY A 312 -0.84 -19.24 -4.93
N GLU A 313 -2.06 -19.38 -4.42
CA GLU A 313 -3.29 -18.88 -5.04
C GLU A 313 -3.72 -17.50 -4.52
N MET A 314 -3.17 -17.05 -3.39
CA MET A 314 -3.51 -15.74 -2.84
C MET A 314 -2.92 -14.61 -3.67
N ARG A 315 -3.72 -13.59 -3.88
CA ARG A 315 -3.35 -12.30 -4.46
C ARG A 315 -3.31 -11.21 -3.40
N VAL A 316 -4.21 -11.30 -2.42
CA VAL A 316 -4.31 -10.48 -1.21
C VAL A 316 -4.60 -11.38 0.00
N LEU A 317 -4.33 -10.90 1.22
CA LEU A 317 -4.57 -11.70 2.44
C LEU A 317 -6.04 -12.07 2.63
N SER A 318 -6.98 -11.21 2.19
CA SER A 318 -8.42 -11.49 2.27
C SER A 318 -8.91 -12.63 1.37
N ASP A 319 -8.07 -13.15 0.47
CA ASP A 319 -8.38 -14.35 -0.31
C ASP A 319 -8.37 -15.64 0.54
N ALA A 320 -7.60 -15.64 1.63
CA ALA A 320 -7.33 -16.85 2.42
C ALA A 320 -8.58 -17.57 2.93
N PRO A 321 -9.60 -16.90 3.52
CA PRO A 321 -10.80 -17.59 4.01
C PRO A 321 -11.53 -18.36 2.91
N ARG A 322 -11.65 -17.77 1.74
CA ARG A 322 -12.30 -18.42 0.59
C ARG A 322 -11.49 -19.64 0.11
N LEU A 323 -10.17 -19.50 0.02
CA LEU A 323 -9.29 -20.57 -0.43
C LEU A 323 -9.22 -21.73 0.58
N LEU A 324 -9.21 -21.41 1.87
CA LEU A 324 -9.22 -22.42 2.94
C LEU A 324 -10.52 -23.21 2.97
N ARG A 325 -11.67 -22.55 2.78
CA ARG A 325 -12.97 -23.24 2.71
C ARG A 325 -13.05 -24.27 1.61
N VAL A 326 -12.40 -24.06 0.47
CA VAL A 326 -12.30 -25.09 -0.59
C VAL A 326 -11.73 -26.40 -0.06
N ILE A 327 -10.82 -26.35 0.94
CA ILE A 327 -10.24 -27.55 1.55
C ILE A 327 -11.13 -28.05 2.69
N THR A 328 -11.62 -27.14 3.57
CA THR A 328 -12.23 -27.53 4.84
C THR A 328 -13.72 -27.82 4.76
N ASP A 329 -14.46 -27.15 3.84
CA ASP A 329 -15.89 -27.32 3.74
C ASP A 329 -16.30 -28.73 3.31
N PRO A 330 -17.46 -29.23 3.75
CA PRO A 330 -18.00 -30.50 3.27
C PRO A 330 -18.19 -30.51 1.75
N VAL A 331 -17.91 -31.65 1.14
CA VAL A 331 -18.08 -31.86 -0.31
C VAL A 331 -19.34 -32.66 -0.56
N ASP A 332 -20.22 -32.17 -1.45
CA ASP A 332 -21.33 -32.95 -1.99
C ASP A 332 -20.91 -33.68 -3.28
N PRO A 333 -20.65 -35.00 -3.22
CA PRO A 333 -20.17 -35.76 -4.36
C PRO A 333 -21.24 -35.97 -5.44
N THR A 334 -22.53 -35.74 -5.15
CA THR A 334 -23.60 -35.92 -6.14
C THR A 334 -23.53 -34.85 -7.23
N SER A 335 -22.95 -33.70 -6.93
CA SER A 335 -22.82 -32.57 -7.86
C SER A 335 -21.89 -32.86 -9.06
N PHE A 336 -20.96 -33.80 -8.94
CA PHE A 336 -19.97 -34.13 -9.97
C PHE A 336 -19.89 -35.64 -10.32
N ALA A 337 -20.64 -36.51 -9.66
CA ALA A 337 -20.54 -37.97 -9.82
C ALA A 337 -20.71 -38.43 -11.28
N GLY A 338 -21.63 -37.80 -12.03
CA GLY A 338 -21.85 -38.10 -13.45
C GLY A 338 -20.73 -37.66 -14.40
N GLU A 339 -19.88 -36.71 -13.98
CA GLU A 339 -18.79 -36.17 -14.78
C GLU A 339 -17.47 -36.94 -14.58
N LEU A 340 -17.42 -37.86 -13.61
CA LEU A 340 -16.21 -38.59 -13.27
C LEU A 340 -15.79 -39.60 -14.38
N PRO A 341 -14.51 -39.62 -14.76
CA PRO A 341 -13.99 -40.61 -15.72
C PRO A 341 -14.23 -42.08 -15.28
N GLY A 342 -14.33 -43.00 -16.24
CA GLY A 342 -14.50 -44.43 -15.95
C GLY A 342 -13.39 -45.06 -15.09
N THR A 343 -12.19 -44.47 -15.12
CA THR A 343 -11.04 -44.90 -14.31
C THR A 343 -11.16 -44.50 -12.82
N SER A 344 -12.12 -43.62 -12.45
CA SER A 344 -12.23 -43.01 -11.10
C SER A 344 -12.46 -44.07 -10.01
N GLU A 345 -13.26 -45.11 -10.28
CA GLU A 345 -13.52 -46.17 -9.29
C GLU A 345 -12.22 -46.88 -8.86
N GLY A 346 -11.37 -47.25 -9.82
CA GLY A 346 -10.07 -47.84 -9.53
C GLY A 346 -9.10 -46.92 -8.79
N VAL A 347 -9.16 -45.62 -9.11
CA VAL A 347 -8.38 -44.59 -8.41
C VAL A 347 -8.86 -44.48 -6.96
N PHE A 348 -10.16 -44.35 -6.73
CA PHE A 348 -10.73 -44.19 -5.37
C PHE A 348 -10.45 -45.42 -4.52
N THR A 349 -10.68 -46.63 -5.06
CA THR A 349 -10.38 -47.90 -4.37
C THR A 349 -8.92 -47.96 -3.95
N ARG A 350 -7.99 -47.62 -4.84
CA ARG A 350 -6.56 -47.63 -4.52
C ARG A 350 -6.19 -46.61 -3.45
N VAL A 351 -6.76 -45.40 -3.49
CA VAL A 351 -6.51 -44.37 -2.48
C VAL A 351 -7.01 -44.80 -1.11
N ILE A 352 -8.18 -45.43 -1.02
CA ILE A 352 -8.75 -45.95 0.22
C ILE A 352 -7.85 -47.05 0.80
N GLU A 353 -7.45 -48.05 0.00
CA GLU A 353 -6.52 -49.11 0.42
C GLU A 353 -5.20 -48.57 0.94
N GLU A 354 -4.59 -47.63 0.24
CA GLU A 354 -3.33 -47.00 0.67
C GLU A 354 -3.47 -46.18 1.97
N LEU A 355 -4.60 -45.48 2.16
CA LEU A 355 -4.86 -44.75 3.40
C LEU A 355 -5.05 -45.68 4.62
N GLU A 356 -5.49 -46.93 4.41
CA GLU A 356 -5.60 -47.95 5.46
C GLU A 356 -4.25 -48.54 5.87
N VAL A 357 -3.35 -48.65 4.90
CA VAL A 357 -2.03 -49.29 5.11
C VAL A 357 -0.99 -48.27 5.63
N ARG A 358 -0.97 -47.09 5.05
CA ARG A 358 0.02 -46.04 5.34
C ARG A 358 -0.56 -44.66 5.27
N ALA A 359 -1.34 -44.32 6.27
CA ALA A 359 -1.94 -43.00 6.40
C ALA A 359 -0.84 -41.92 6.54
N PRO A 360 -0.88 -40.82 5.73
CA PRO A 360 0.13 -39.77 5.82
C PRO A 360 -0.07 -38.94 7.09
N GLU A 361 1.02 -38.67 7.81
CA GLU A 361 1.07 -37.74 8.94
C GLU A 361 1.93 -36.52 8.58
N GLY A 362 1.28 -35.39 8.35
CA GLY A 362 1.94 -34.15 7.93
C GLY A 362 2.29 -34.08 6.44
N LEU A 363 2.92 -32.97 6.02
CA LEU A 363 3.10 -32.63 4.62
C LEU A 363 4.11 -33.53 3.90
N GLU A 364 5.23 -33.89 4.56
CA GLU A 364 6.30 -34.67 3.93
C GLU A 364 5.82 -36.07 3.59
N SER A 365 5.20 -36.76 4.56
CA SER A 365 4.61 -38.07 4.31
C SER A 365 3.45 -38.03 3.32
N ALA A 366 2.70 -36.93 3.25
CA ALA A 366 1.66 -36.72 2.24
C ALA A 366 2.25 -36.57 0.82
N ARG A 367 3.43 -35.93 0.69
CA ARG A 367 4.16 -35.86 -0.60
C ARG A 367 4.57 -37.26 -1.07
N ASP A 368 5.15 -38.08 -0.19
CA ASP A 368 5.55 -39.47 -0.49
C ASP A 368 4.33 -40.32 -0.83
N PHE A 369 3.24 -40.18 -0.10
CA PHE A 369 1.97 -40.83 -0.34
C PHE A 369 1.45 -40.53 -1.76
N VAL A 370 1.37 -39.27 -2.14
CA VAL A 370 0.92 -38.84 -3.47
C VAL A 370 1.89 -39.27 -4.56
N ALA A 371 3.21 -39.27 -4.32
CA ALA A 371 4.22 -39.78 -5.25
C ALA A 371 4.03 -41.26 -5.51
N GLY A 372 3.77 -42.08 -4.47
CA GLY A 372 3.45 -43.47 -4.57
C GLY A 372 2.20 -43.77 -5.41
N LEU A 373 1.14 -43.01 -5.16
CA LEU A 373 -0.11 -43.10 -5.94
C LEU A 373 0.09 -42.72 -7.42
N ARG A 374 0.88 -41.70 -7.71
CA ARG A 374 1.25 -41.32 -9.09
C ARG A 374 2.07 -42.38 -9.78
N ALA A 375 2.98 -43.03 -9.08
CA ALA A 375 3.78 -44.18 -9.63
C ALA A 375 2.88 -45.36 -9.94
N TRP A 376 1.94 -45.69 -9.06
CA TRP A 376 0.95 -46.75 -9.28
C TRP A 376 0.07 -46.47 -10.52
N ALA A 377 -0.43 -45.24 -10.67
CA ALA A 377 -1.26 -44.80 -11.81
C ALA A 377 -0.49 -44.94 -13.14
N ARG A 378 0.76 -44.45 -13.17
CA ARG A 378 1.64 -44.60 -14.35
C ARG A 378 1.89 -46.07 -14.74
N GLY A 379 2.14 -46.94 -13.75
CA GLY A 379 2.33 -48.37 -13.99
C GLY A 379 1.11 -49.06 -14.62
N ARG A 380 -0.07 -48.44 -14.56
CA ARG A 380 -1.32 -48.91 -15.16
C ARG A 380 -1.75 -48.14 -16.41
N GLY A 381 -0.91 -47.24 -16.90
CA GLY A 381 -1.22 -46.42 -18.08
C GLY A 381 -2.29 -45.36 -17.84
N ILE A 382 -2.62 -45.05 -16.58
CA ILE A 382 -3.58 -43.99 -16.22
C ILE A 382 -2.88 -42.64 -16.40
N LYS A 383 -3.45 -41.77 -17.22
CA LYS A 383 -2.91 -40.39 -17.42
C LYS A 383 -3.00 -39.60 -16.14
N THR A 384 -2.09 -38.65 -15.95
CA THR A 384 -2.04 -37.79 -14.74
C THR A 384 -3.35 -37.05 -14.51
N GLY A 385 -4.00 -36.56 -15.57
CA GLY A 385 -5.31 -35.89 -15.47
C GLY A 385 -6.40 -36.85 -14.98
N ASP A 386 -6.49 -38.05 -15.54
CA ASP A 386 -7.48 -39.07 -15.20
C ASP A 386 -7.30 -39.63 -13.77
N PHE A 387 -6.12 -39.41 -13.18
CA PHE A 387 -5.82 -39.72 -11.78
C PHE A 387 -6.09 -38.57 -10.84
N LEU A 388 -5.56 -37.36 -11.15
CA LEU A 388 -5.64 -36.21 -10.24
C LEU A 388 -7.01 -35.56 -10.23
N TYR A 389 -7.69 -35.45 -11.36
CA TYR A 389 -8.98 -34.77 -11.51
C TYR A 389 -10.07 -35.40 -10.61
N PRO A 390 -10.38 -36.71 -10.70
CA PRO A 390 -11.43 -37.27 -9.84
C PRO A 390 -11.07 -37.19 -8.35
N LEU A 391 -9.79 -37.37 -8.02
CA LEU A 391 -9.34 -37.30 -6.63
C LEU A 391 -9.46 -35.88 -6.07
N ARG A 392 -9.17 -34.85 -6.87
CA ARG A 392 -9.36 -33.46 -6.48
C ARG A 392 -10.84 -33.13 -6.26
N LEU A 393 -11.71 -33.53 -7.17
CA LEU A 393 -13.17 -33.38 -7.01
C LEU A 393 -13.65 -34.06 -5.73
N ALA A 394 -13.20 -35.30 -5.47
CA ALA A 394 -13.57 -36.02 -4.25
C ALA A 394 -13.13 -35.28 -2.97
N LEU A 395 -11.94 -34.66 -2.96
CA LEU A 395 -11.39 -33.99 -1.79
C LEU A 395 -11.89 -32.54 -1.60
N THR A 396 -12.24 -31.82 -2.67
CA THR A 396 -12.53 -30.39 -2.62
C THR A 396 -13.82 -29.94 -3.32
N GLY A 397 -14.45 -30.80 -4.12
CA GLY A 397 -15.56 -30.42 -4.99
C GLY A 397 -15.15 -29.51 -6.16
N GLN A 398 -13.86 -29.24 -6.35
CA GLN A 398 -13.34 -28.29 -7.36
C GLN A 398 -12.35 -28.99 -8.30
N ASP A 399 -12.28 -28.53 -9.55
CA ASP A 399 -11.35 -29.03 -10.57
C ASP A 399 -9.93 -28.44 -10.43
N ARG A 400 -9.81 -27.31 -9.72
CA ARG A 400 -8.57 -26.57 -9.44
C ARG A 400 -8.39 -26.32 -7.95
N GLY A 401 -7.15 -25.98 -7.54
CA GLY A 401 -6.83 -25.63 -6.15
C GLY A 401 -5.48 -26.18 -5.72
N PRO A 402 -5.20 -26.24 -4.41
CA PRO A 402 -3.90 -26.60 -3.84
C PRO A 402 -3.36 -27.94 -4.35
N GLU A 403 -2.04 -28.12 -4.26
CA GLU A 403 -1.43 -29.40 -4.59
C GLU A 403 -2.01 -30.54 -3.73
N MET A 404 -2.09 -31.73 -4.32
CA MET A 404 -2.72 -32.90 -3.71
C MET A 404 -2.13 -33.26 -2.34
N ALA A 405 -0.83 -33.10 -2.16
CA ALA A 405 -0.16 -33.38 -0.89
C ALA A 405 -0.66 -32.47 0.25
N TYR A 406 -0.91 -31.19 -0.03
CA TYR A 406 -1.50 -30.28 0.95
C TYR A 406 -2.92 -30.70 1.33
N LEU A 407 -3.72 -31.15 0.38
CA LEU A 407 -5.09 -31.61 0.65
C LEU A 407 -5.09 -32.78 1.65
N PHE A 408 -4.25 -33.80 1.43
CA PHE A 408 -4.11 -34.92 2.37
C PHE A 408 -3.58 -34.48 3.74
N ALA A 409 -2.59 -33.59 3.77
CA ALA A 409 -1.99 -33.12 5.01
C ALA A 409 -2.98 -32.25 5.83
N VAL A 410 -3.79 -31.40 5.17
CA VAL A 410 -4.78 -30.55 5.82
C VAL A 410 -6.01 -31.34 6.28
N LEU A 411 -6.59 -32.19 5.43
CA LEU A 411 -7.76 -33.01 5.79
C LEU A 411 -7.40 -34.11 6.79
N GLY A 412 -6.21 -34.65 6.66
CA GLY A 412 -5.78 -35.83 7.39
C GLY A 412 -6.43 -37.12 6.86
N PRO A 413 -5.91 -38.28 7.29
CA PRO A 413 -6.27 -39.56 6.67
C PRO A 413 -7.75 -39.93 6.83
N ARG A 414 -8.34 -39.64 7.97
CA ARG A 414 -9.75 -39.97 8.24
C ARG A 414 -10.73 -39.21 7.35
N GLU A 415 -10.60 -37.90 7.28
CA GLU A 415 -11.49 -37.07 6.47
C GLU A 415 -11.22 -37.27 4.98
N ALA A 416 -9.97 -37.38 4.56
CA ALA A 416 -9.62 -37.68 3.18
C ALA A 416 -10.22 -39.01 2.72
N LYS A 417 -10.10 -40.08 3.53
CA LYS A 417 -10.71 -41.39 3.25
C LYS A 417 -12.23 -41.24 3.13
N ALA A 418 -12.90 -40.63 4.11
CA ALA A 418 -14.35 -40.46 4.10
C ALA A 418 -14.86 -39.70 2.87
N ARG A 419 -14.13 -38.66 2.42
CA ARG A 419 -14.49 -37.91 1.19
C ARG A 419 -14.37 -38.79 -0.05
N VAL A 420 -13.29 -39.55 -0.18
CA VAL A 420 -13.06 -40.47 -1.33
C VAL A 420 -14.08 -41.60 -1.34
N GLU A 421 -14.47 -42.15 -0.17
CA GLU A 421 -15.52 -43.17 -0.05
C GLU A 421 -16.88 -42.63 -0.51
N ARG A 422 -17.28 -41.44 -0.04
CA ARG A 422 -18.54 -40.82 -0.47
C ARG A 422 -18.55 -40.56 -1.99
N ALA A 423 -17.44 -40.10 -2.57
CA ALA A 423 -17.32 -39.87 -4.01
C ALA A 423 -17.41 -41.17 -4.81
N ARG A 424 -16.80 -42.26 -4.32
CA ARG A 424 -16.91 -43.59 -4.92
C ARG A 424 -18.35 -44.10 -4.91
N GLU A 425 -19.03 -44.02 -3.76
CA GLU A 425 -20.43 -44.44 -3.66
C GLU A 425 -21.37 -43.63 -4.56
N ALA A 426 -21.18 -42.28 -4.63
CA ALA A 426 -21.99 -41.44 -5.52
C ALA A 426 -21.76 -41.85 -6.99
N ARG A 427 -20.50 -42.15 -7.39
CA ARG A 427 -20.18 -42.59 -8.75
C ARG A 427 -20.84 -43.93 -9.11
N LEU A 428 -20.95 -44.85 -8.15
CA LEU A 428 -21.59 -46.16 -8.39
C LEU A 428 -23.11 -46.06 -8.54
N ARG A 429 -23.72 -44.99 -8.05
CA ARG A 429 -25.16 -44.72 -8.15
C ARG A 429 -25.56 -43.87 -9.37
N ALA A 430 -24.58 -43.14 -9.97
CA ALA A 430 -24.78 -42.30 -11.15
C ALA A 430 -24.58 -43.09 -12.47
#